data_317ca0ca6db6bad3e34b361ed9c13e92
#
_entry.id   317ca0ca6db6bad3e34b361ed9c13e92
#
_cell.length_a   1.000
_cell.length_b   1.000
_cell.length_c   1.000
_cell.angle_alpha   90.00
_cell.angle_beta   90.00
_cell.angle_gamma   90.00
#
_symmetry.space_group_name_H-M   'P 1'
#
loop_
_entity.id
_entity.type
_entity.pdbx_description
1 polymer ?
#
loop_
_entity_poly.entity_id
_entity_poly.type
_entity_poly.pdbx_seq_one_letter_code
_entity_poly.pdbx_strand_id
1 'polypeptide(L)'
;MDESTRELVRDWLTRASHDLRSSRALASLEDPLLDTAIYHRQQAAEKAVKAWLQSIDDPFPKTHDVEDLVERASGVHPEFRKFARAASVLTP
;
A
#
# COMPACT_ATOMS: atom_id res chain seq x y z
N MET A 1 4.75 2.28 20.50
CA MET A 1 4.02 1.21 19.76
C MET A 1 4.12 -0.07 20.59
N ASP A 2 2.98 -0.66 20.94
CA ASP A 2 3.01 -1.93 21.66
C ASP A 2 3.37 -3.10 20.75
N GLU A 3 3.63 -4.27 21.32
CA GLU A 3 4.06 -5.45 20.58
C GLU A 3 3.00 -5.94 19.59
N SER A 4 1.74 -5.88 20.01
CA SER A 4 0.61 -6.29 19.17
C SER A 4 0.51 -5.42 17.91
N THR A 5 0.61 -4.11 18.05
CA THR A 5 0.60 -3.16 16.94
C THR A 5 1.82 -3.36 16.05
N ARG A 6 2.99 -3.60 16.65
CA ARG A 6 4.22 -3.84 15.90
C ARG A 6 4.12 -5.09 15.02
N GLU A 7 3.51 -6.15 15.52
CA GLU A 7 3.28 -7.36 14.75
C GLU A 7 2.34 -7.10 13.57
N LEU A 8 1.27 -6.34 13.78
CA LEU A 8 0.33 -5.98 12.70
C LEU A 8 1.01 -5.15 11.61
N VAL A 9 1.82 -4.16 12.01
CA VAL A 9 2.58 -3.34 11.06
C VAL A 9 3.54 -4.19 10.26
N ARG A 10 4.28 -5.07 10.93
CA ARG A 10 5.22 -5.98 10.29
C ARG A 10 4.54 -6.90 9.29
N ASP A 11 3.35 -7.38 9.64
CA ASP A 11 2.54 -8.24 8.78
C ASP A 11 2.12 -7.52 7.49
N TRP A 12 1.60 -6.29 7.62
CA TRP A 12 1.25 -5.46 6.47
C TRP A 12 2.45 -5.21 5.56
N LEU A 13 3.61 -4.88 6.13
CA LEU A 13 4.84 -4.61 5.37
C LEU A 13 5.35 -5.86 4.67
N THR A 14 5.25 -7.02 5.30
CA THR A 14 5.63 -8.30 4.69
C THR A 14 4.77 -8.59 3.48
N ARG A 15 3.46 -8.40 3.58
CA ARG A 15 2.53 -8.60 2.46
C ARG A 15 2.78 -7.59 1.34
N ALA A 16 3.04 -6.33 1.69
CA ALA A 16 3.39 -5.31 0.70
C ALA A 16 4.66 -5.69 -0.06
N SER A 17 5.67 -6.18 0.64
CA SER A 17 6.92 -6.65 0.04
C SER A 17 6.69 -7.80 -0.93
N HIS A 18 5.84 -8.77 -0.57
CA HIS A 18 5.49 -9.89 -1.44
C HIS A 18 4.79 -9.41 -2.71
N ASP A 19 3.84 -8.48 -2.59
CA ASP A 19 3.16 -7.92 -3.76
C ASP A 19 4.13 -7.18 -4.67
N LEU A 20 5.08 -6.44 -4.11
CA LEU A 20 6.07 -5.72 -4.89
C LEU A 20 7.00 -6.69 -5.64
N ARG A 21 7.42 -7.77 -4.99
CA ARG A 21 8.22 -8.82 -5.64
C ARG A 21 7.45 -9.50 -6.76
N SER A 22 6.17 -9.80 -6.54
CA SER A 22 5.30 -10.37 -7.56
C SER A 22 5.17 -9.44 -8.76
N SER A 23 4.96 -8.15 -8.51
CA SER A 23 4.88 -7.14 -9.57
C SER A 23 6.15 -7.12 -10.42
N ARG A 24 7.32 -7.09 -9.78
CA ARG A 24 8.61 -7.08 -10.49
C ARG A 24 8.83 -8.35 -11.29
N ALA A 25 8.50 -9.50 -10.73
CA ALA A 25 8.64 -10.77 -11.42
C ALA A 25 7.76 -10.84 -12.67
N LEU A 26 6.50 -10.44 -12.54
CA LEU A 26 5.55 -10.47 -13.66
C LEU A 26 5.91 -9.48 -14.77
N ALA A 27 6.46 -8.32 -14.41
CA ALA A 27 6.92 -7.33 -15.37
C ALA A 27 8.22 -7.75 -16.08
N SER A 28 8.99 -8.65 -15.48
CA SER A 28 10.29 -9.09 -15.98
C SER A 28 10.23 -10.36 -16.82
N LEU A 29 9.04 -10.94 -16.99
CA LEU A 29 8.86 -12.11 -17.85
C LEU A 29 9.20 -11.76 -19.31
N GLU A 30 9.62 -12.76 -20.08
CA GLU A 30 9.86 -12.59 -21.51
C GLU A 30 8.60 -12.07 -22.24
N ASP A 31 7.43 -12.57 -21.83
CA ASP A 31 6.14 -12.03 -22.22
C ASP A 31 5.47 -11.43 -20.96
N PRO A 32 5.67 -10.13 -20.69
CA PRO A 32 5.24 -9.54 -19.42
C PRO A 32 3.73 -9.56 -19.23
N LEU A 33 3.32 -9.85 -18.00
CA LEU A 33 1.92 -9.76 -17.56
C LEU A 33 1.70 -8.42 -16.87
N LEU A 34 1.60 -7.35 -17.67
CA LEU A 34 1.61 -5.98 -17.15
C LEU A 34 0.37 -5.62 -16.33
N ASP A 35 -0.80 -6.10 -16.72
CA ASP A 35 -2.03 -5.87 -15.97
C ASP A 35 -1.95 -6.49 -14.56
N THR A 36 -1.45 -7.70 -14.47
CA THR A 36 -1.27 -8.39 -13.19
C THR A 36 -0.14 -7.75 -12.37
N ALA A 37 0.94 -7.31 -13.04
CA ALA A 37 2.03 -6.59 -12.39
C ALA A 37 1.53 -5.28 -11.77
N ILE A 38 0.71 -4.53 -12.48
CA ILE A 38 0.12 -3.28 -11.99
C ILE A 38 -0.81 -3.55 -10.81
N TYR A 39 -1.62 -4.60 -10.87
CA TYR A 39 -2.48 -5.01 -9.76
C TYR A 39 -1.66 -5.23 -8.49
N HIS A 40 -0.55 -5.97 -8.57
CA HIS A 40 0.28 -6.23 -7.39
C HIS A 40 0.98 -4.99 -6.88
N ARG A 41 1.37 -4.05 -7.76
CA ARG A 41 1.91 -2.75 -7.31
C ARG A 41 0.89 -1.96 -6.52
N GLN A 42 -0.34 -1.96 -6.99
CA GLN A 42 -1.46 -1.31 -6.32
C GLN A 42 -1.70 -1.93 -4.94
N GLN A 43 -1.69 -3.26 -4.85
CA GLN A 43 -1.83 -3.98 -3.59
C GLN A 43 -0.67 -3.66 -2.63
N ALA A 44 0.55 -3.54 -3.13
CA ALA A 44 1.70 -3.17 -2.32
C ALA A 44 1.53 -1.77 -1.72
N ALA A 45 1.11 -0.81 -2.53
CA ALA A 45 0.87 0.56 -2.09
C ALA A 45 -0.23 0.62 -1.02
N GLU A 46 -1.34 -0.07 -1.24
CA GLU A 46 -2.45 -0.18 -0.29
C GLU A 46 -1.96 -0.69 1.07
N LYS A 47 -1.23 -1.79 1.06
CA LYS A 47 -0.75 -2.43 2.28
C LYS A 47 0.30 -1.60 3.00
N ALA A 48 1.15 -0.89 2.26
CA ALA A 48 2.12 0.02 2.87
C ALA A 48 1.44 1.18 3.60
N VAL A 49 0.38 1.76 3.01
CA VAL A 49 -0.40 2.82 3.67
C VAL A 49 -1.13 2.27 4.89
N LYS A 50 -1.69 1.06 4.80
CA LYS A 50 -2.33 0.42 5.95
C LYS A 50 -1.33 0.17 7.08
N ALA A 51 -0.09 -0.21 6.76
CA ALA A 51 0.97 -0.35 7.77
C ALA A 51 1.21 0.98 8.49
N TRP A 52 1.28 2.08 7.74
CA TRP A 52 1.47 3.40 8.32
C TRP A 52 0.30 3.77 9.24
N LEU A 53 -0.94 3.63 8.76
CA LEU A 53 -2.13 3.96 9.56
C LEU A 53 -2.19 3.09 10.82
N GLN A 54 -1.83 1.82 10.72
CA GLN A 54 -1.74 0.92 11.87
C GLN A 54 -0.70 1.41 12.88
N SER A 55 0.44 1.94 12.39
CA SER A 55 1.53 2.39 13.27
C SER A 55 1.15 3.60 14.11
N ILE A 56 0.25 4.45 13.62
CA ILE A 56 -0.25 5.62 14.34
C ILE A 56 -1.58 5.36 15.03
N ASP A 57 -2.00 4.10 15.07
CA ASP A 57 -3.24 3.64 15.69
C ASP A 57 -4.49 4.34 15.13
N ASP A 58 -4.49 4.60 13.82
CA ASP A 58 -5.63 5.17 13.12
C ASP A 58 -6.57 4.04 12.68
N PRO A 59 -7.84 4.01 13.14
CA PRO A 59 -8.80 3.01 12.69
C PRO A 59 -9.25 3.32 11.26
N PHE A 60 -8.63 2.67 10.29
CA PHE A 60 -8.97 2.84 8.89
C PHE A 60 -10.05 1.85 8.44
N PRO A 61 -10.90 2.24 7.46
CA PRO A 61 -11.92 1.34 6.92
C PRO A 61 -11.29 0.22 6.09
N LYS A 62 -12.02 -0.89 5.96
CA LYS A 62 -11.64 -1.96 5.04
C LYS A 62 -11.91 -1.48 3.62
N THR A 63 -10.91 -0.92 2.99
CA THR A 63 -10.99 -0.44 1.61
C THR A 63 -9.77 -0.89 0.83
N HIS A 64 -9.95 -1.04 -0.48
CA HIS A 64 -8.88 -1.31 -1.44
C HIS A 64 -8.57 -0.06 -2.28
N ASP A 65 -9.18 1.07 -1.96
CA ASP A 65 -8.93 2.33 -2.64
C ASP A 65 -7.69 3.00 -2.04
N VAL A 66 -6.59 2.94 -2.76
CA VAL A 66 -5.31 3.50 -2.32
C VAL A 66 -5.41 5.01 -2.15
N GLU A 67 -6.15 5.70 -3.02
CA GLU A 67 -6.33 7.15 -2.94
C GLU A 67 -7.02 7.54 -1.62
N ASP A 68 -8.09 6.84 -1.24
CA ASP A 68 -8.78 7.08 0.02
C ASP A 68 -7.87 6.89 1.22
N LEU A 69 -7.05 5.83 1.19
CA LEU A 69 -6.11 5.54 2.27
C LEU A 69 -5.03 6.62 2.39
N VAL A 70 -4.51 7.09 1.25
CA VAL A 70 -3.49 8.15 1.23
C VAL A 70 -4.09 9.48 1.70
N GLU A 71 -5.31 9.81 1.30
CA GLU A 71 -5.99 11.01 1.77
C GLU A 71 -6.20 10.98 3.29
N ARG A 72 -6.57 9.83 3.82
CA ARG A 72 -6.70 9.65 5.27
C ARG A 72 -5.36 9.86 5.98
N ALA A 73 -4.29 9.28 5.46
CA ALA A 73 -2.94 9.47 6.00
C ALA A 73 -2.52 10.95 5.92
N SER A 74 -2.85 11.63 4.81
CA SER A 74 -2.54 13.05 4.59
C SER A 74 -3.27 13.96 5.57
N GLY A 75 -4.47 13.58 6.01
CA GLY A 75 -5.22 14.31 7.03
C GLY A 75 -4.51 14.33 8.38
N VAL A 76 -3.68 13.30 8.66
CA VAL A 76 -2.88 13.21 9.88
C VAL A 76 -1.49 13.79 9.66
N HIS A 77 -0.89 13.55 8.49
CA HIS A 77 0.45 13.99 8.13
C HIS A 77 0.45 14.63 6.74
N PRO A 78 0.56 15.96 6.66
CA PRO A 78 0.46 16.68 5.38
C PRO A 78 1.46 16.25 4.31
N GLU A 79 2.62 15.71 4.71
CA GLU A 79 3.62 15.22 3.77
C GLU A 79 3.11 14.06 2.90
N PHE A 80 2.07 13.38 3.31
CA PHE A 80 1.47 12.32 2.50
C PHE A 80 0.66 12.86 1.32
N ARG A 81 0.36 14.14 1.26
CA ARG A 81 -0.41 14.73 0.16
C ARG A 81 0.23 14.51 -1.20
N LYS A 82 1.55 14.55 -1.25
CA LYS A 82 2.28 14.30 -2.50
C LYS A 82 2.10 12.87 -3.00
N PHE A 83 1.67 11.94 -2.15
CA PHE A 83 1.36 10.57 -2.53
C PHE A 83 -0.03 10.41 -3.12
N ALA A 84 -0.93 11.37 -2.93
CA ALA A 84 -2.28 11.30 -3.46
C ALA A 84 -2.30 11.18 -4.98
N ARG A 85 -1.40 11.89 -5.66
CA ARG A 85 -1.27 11.81 -7.13
C ARG A 85 -0.80 10.43 -7.58
N ALA A 86 0.18 9.87 -6.88
CA ALA A 86 0.65 8.51 -7.16
C ALA A 86 -0.45 7.49 -6.91
N ALA A 87 -1.23 7.67 -5.84
CA ALA A 87 -2.33 6.78 -5.52
C ALA A 87 -3.43 6.81 -6.59
N SER A 88 -3.74 7.99 -7.14
CA SER A 88 -4.77 8.11 -8.20
C SER A 88 -4.35 7.40 -9.49
N VAL A 89 -3.05 7.28 -9.75
CA VAL A 89 -2.51 6.51 -10.88
C VAL A 89 -2.61 5.01 -10.61
N LEU A 90 -2.50 4.59 -9.35
CA LEU A 90 -2.52 3.18 -8.94
C LEU A 90 -3.93 2.63 -8.73
N THR A 91 -4.91 3.49 -8.48
CA THR A 91 -6.31 3.09 -8.28
C THR A 91 -6.99 2.92 -9.63
N PRO A 92 -7.60 1.75 -9.91
CA PRO A 92 -8.29 1.50 -11.17
C PRO A 92 -9.53 2.36 -11.35
#